data_7cf8a303e5fe36630e3b1dba154aba45
#
_entry.id   7cf8a303e5fe36630e3b1dba154aba45
#
_cell.length_a   1.000
_cell.length_b   1.000
_cell.length_c   1.000
_cell.angle_alpha   90.00
_cell.angle_beta   90.00
_cell.angle_gamma   90.00
#
_symmetry.space_group_name_H-M   'P 1'
#
loop_
_entity.id
_entity.type
_entity.pdbx_description
1 polymer ?
#
loop_
_entity_poly.entity_id
_entity_poly.type
_entity_poly.pdbx_seq_one_letter_code
_entity_poly.pdbx_strand_id
1 'polypeptide(L)'
;PGRHRVRRFRPLQRCWVPCDDGYHRVFYRLEGELAEDDSVMTLRSFIDGEGEALVLEEIDELARHLVRLMPVLRLRDARFMRRIHNGTVPHSPQIEITARQLDFLSRELVSHPQNLSDGQIRQGLSAMVQLLEHYFAEQSSAQTRHRLMRRRSHDEQRSWRYLDIINRMIDKPGGRSHRVILLGLFATLLQAKGTVRLDRDARPLLLIEDPETRLHPIMLSVAWHLLNLLPLQRVTTTNSGELLSLTPVEQVCRLVRESTRVSAWRLGPGGMNAEESRRIAFHIRFNRASSLFARCWLLVEGETETWVINELARQCGHHFDAEGVKVIEFAQSGLKPLIKFARRMGIQWHVLVDGDEAGKKYAATVRGLLNNDRELERDHLTSLPALDMEHFMYRQGFDDVYHRVAQIPDNVPMNMRRVITKAIHRSSKPDLAIEVAMEAGRRGVDAVPTLLKKMFSRVLWLARGRAD
;
A
#
# COMPACT_ATOMS: atom_id res chain seq x y z
N PRO A 1 -13.99 23.80 16.42
CA PRO A 1 -14.84 22.62 16.63
C PRO A 1 -16.09 23.07 17.34
N GLY A 2 -17.30 22.84 16.74
CA GLY A 2 -18.55 23.31 17.29
C GLY A 2 -18.85 22.69 18.67
N ARG A 3 -19.50 23.40 19.55
CA ARG A 3 -19.86 23.00 20.93
C ARG A 3 -20.46 21.57 21.02
N HIS A 4 -21.15 21.10 19.97
CA HIS A 4 -21.69 19.72 19.89
C HIS A 4 -20.63 18.60 19.79
N ARG A 5 -19.49 18.85 19.15
CA ARG A 5 -18.41 17.84 19.06
C ARG A 5 -17.71 17.64 20.41
N VAL A 6 -17.52 18.73 21.15
CA VAL A 6 -16.88 18.67 22.49
C VAL A 6 -17.76 17.88 23.47
N ARG A 7 -19.08 18.01 23.39
CA ARG A 7 -20.02 17.36 24.33
C ARG A 7 -19.95 15.81 24.26
N ARG A 8 -19.73 15.24 23.08
CA ARG A 8 -19.58 13.80 22.86
C ARG A 8 -18.38 13.20 23.62
N PHE A 9 -17.25 13.88 23.54
CA PHE A 9 -16.00 13.43 24.14
C PHE A 9 -15.81 13.91 25.59
N ARG A 10 -16.81 14.61 26.15
CA ARG A 10 -16.73 15.14 27.53
C ARG A 10 -16.42 14.07 28.59
N PRO A 11 -16.96 12.84 28.53
CA PRO A 11 -16.60 11.79 29.46
C PRO A 11 -15.10 11.41 29.42
N LEU A 12 -14.48 11.55 28.26
CA LEU A 12 -13.03 11.27 28.05
C LEU A 12 -12.15 12.51 28.28
N GLN A 13 -12.71 13.63 28.79
CA GLN A 13 -11.94 14.86 28.95
C GLN A 13 -10.75 14.72 29.88
N ARG A 14 -10.84 13.84 30.89
CA ARG A 14 -9.74 13.52 31.82
C ARG A 14 -8.57 12.80 31.14
N CYS A 15 -8.81 12.19 29.97
CA CYS A 15 -7.79 11.48 29.18
C CYS A 15 -7.23 12.33 28.03
N TRP A 16 -7.56 13.64 27.97
CA TRP A 16 -7.11 14.49 26.87
C TRP A 16 -5.66 14.93 27.08
N VAL A 17 -4.84 14.63 26.10
CA VAL A 17 -3.45 15.05 26.04
C VAL A 17 -3.34 16.17 24.99
N PRO A 18 -2.90 17.38 25.36
CA PRO A 18 -2.61 18.44 24.41
C PRO A 18 -1.44 18.05 23.49
N CYS A 19 -1.53 18.35 22.21
CA CYS A 19 -0.50 18.08 21.22
C CYS A 19 -0.05 19.39 20.56
N ASP A 20 1.18 19.40 20.02
CA ASP A 20 1.80 20.59 19.42
C ASP A 20 1.03 21.18 18.22
N ASP A 21 0.17 20.38 17.59
CA ASP A 21 -0.72 20.79 16.50
C ASP A 21 -1.99 21.50 16.94
N GLY A 22 -2.13 21.81 18.24
CA GLY A 22 -3.29 22.48 18.83
C GLY A 22 -4.52 21.58 19.01
N TYR A 23 -4.40 20.27 18.78
CA TYR A 23 -5.45 19.29 19.03
C TYR A 23 -5.22 18.56 20.35
N HIS A 24 -6.30 18.04 20.92
CA HIS A 24 -6.24 17.11 22.04
C HIS A 24 -6.40 15.68 21.50
N ARG A 25 -5.61 14.76 22.01
CA ARG A 25 -5.66 13.33 21.67
C ARG A 25 -5.93 12.51 22.93
N VAL A 26 -6.49 11.33 22.71
CA VAL A 26 -6.59 10.28 23.73
C VAL A 26 -5.70 9.14 23.29
N PHE A 27 -4.72 8.78 24.09
CA PHE A 27 -3.87 7.63 23.87
C PHE A 27 -4.31 6.52 24.82
N TYR A 28 -4.64 5.37 24.27
CA TYR A 28 -5.10 4.21 25.02
C TYR A 28 -4.18 3.03 24.70
N ARG A 29 -3.57 2.48 25.74
CA ARG A 29 -2.61 1.40 25.65
C ARG A 29 -3.25 0.11 26.16
N LEU A 30 -3.07 -0.95 25.38
CA LEU A 30 -3.40 -2.32 25.72
C LEU A 30 -2.11 -3.12 25.76
N GLU A 31 -1.83 -3.74 26.90
CA GLU A 31 -0.68 -4.60 27.09
C GLU A 31 -1.17 -6.00 27.44
N GLY A 32 -0.60 -7.00 26.78
CA GLY A 32 -0.84 -8.41 27.09
C GLY A 32 0.36 -8.96 27.82
N GLU A 33 0.14 -9.49 29.03
CA GLU A 33 1.17 -10.14 29.81
C GLU A 33 0.81 -11.63 29.95
N LEU A 34 1.79 -12.50 29.69
CA LEU A 34 1.61 -13.94 29.86
C LEU A 34 1.84 -14.25 31.35
N ALA A 35 0.81 -14.76 32.01
CA ALA A 35 0.90 -15.20 33.40
C ALA A 35 1.58 -16.58 33.52
N GLU A 36 1.97 -16.99 34.71
CA GLU A 36 2.64 -18.26 34.96
C GLU A 36 1.80 -19.50 34.64
N ASP A 37 0.48 -19.34 34.55
CA ASP A 37 -0.52 -20.39 34.17
C ASP A 37 -0.84 -20.42 32.69
N ASP A 38 -0.01 -19.81 31.83
CA ASP A 38 -0.26 -19.64 30.38
C ASP A 38 -1.50 -18.79 30.04
N SER A 39 -2.14 -18.17 31.01
CA SER A 39 -3.22 -17.22 30.75
C SER A 39 -2.66 -15.86 30.30
N VAL A 40 -3.41 -15.13 29.46
CA VAL A 40 -3.05 -13.79 29.04
C VAL A 40 -3.81 -12.75 29.86
N MET A 41 -3.11 -12.03 30.68
CA MET A 41 -3.65 -10.88 31.40
C MET A 41 -3.57 -9.64 30.51
N THR A 42 -4.68 -8.91 30.40
CA THR A 42 -4.74 -7.67 29.61
C THR A 42 -4.74 -6.48 30.55
N LEU A 43 -3.68 -5.69 30.47
CA LEU A 43 -3.57 -4.41 31.17
C LEU A 43 -4.08 -3.28 30.27
N ARG A 44 -4.82 -2.35 30.84
CA ARG A 44 -5.44 -1.22 30.13
C ARG A 44 -5.03 0.07 30.80
N SER A 45 -4.48 1.00 30.02
CA SER A 45 -4.09 2.30 30.53
C SER A 45 -4.34 3.41 29.50
N PHE A 46 -4.66 4.60 29.98
CA PHE A 46 -4.55 5.81 29.22
C PHE A 46 -3.18 6.40 29.47
N ILE A 47 -2.51 6.86 28.45
CA ILE A 47 -1.15 7.37 28.53
C ILE A 47 -1.08 8.81 28.02
N ASP A 48 -0.05 9.53 28.44
CA ASP A 48 0.27 10.87 27.97
C ASP A 48 1.03 10.86 26.64
N GLY A 49 1.56 12.00 26.23
CA GLY A 49 2.34 12.15 24.98
C GLY A 49 3.74 11.51 25.06
N GLU A 50 4.25 11.24 26.26
CA GLU A 50 5.55 10.63 26.53
C GLU A 50 5.45 9.11 26.72
N GLY A 51 4.22 8.60 26.83
CA GLY A 51 3.95 7.16 26.98
C GLY A 51 3.77 6.73 28.42
N GLU A 52 3.75 7.66 29.39
CA GLU A 52 3.52 7.37 30.79
C GLU A 52 2.02 7.23 31.10
N ALA A 53 1.70 6.35 32.05
CA ALA A 53 0.32 6.09 32.40
C ALA A 53 -0.31 7.27 33.16
N LEU A 54 -1.49 7.71 32.69
CA LEU A 54 -2.28 8.70 33.40
C LEU A 54 -2.90 8.09 34.67
N VAL A 55 -2.78 8.77 35.78
CA VAL A 55 -3.43 8.38 37.04
C VAL A 55 -4.91 8.73 36.97
N LEU A 56 -5.74 7.73 36.67
CA LEU A 56 -7.18 7.91 36.47
C LEU A 56 -7.96 6.93 37.34
N GLU A 57 -9.04 7.41 37.93
CA GLU A 57 -10.06 6.56 38.51
C GLU A 57 -10.95 5.97 37.41
N GLU A 58 -11.50 4.78 37.62
CA GLU A 58 -12.50 4.14 36.73
C GLU A 58 -12.02 3.91 35.28
N ILE A 59 -10.77 3.46 35.11
CA ILE A 59 -10.16 3.22 33.78
C ILE A 59 -11.07 2.34 32.90
N ASP A 60 -11.68 1.30 33.46
CA ASP A 60 -12.56 0.38 32.72
C ASP A 60 -13.85 1.05 32.23
N GLU A 61 -14.38 2.02 32.95
CA GLU A 61 -15.55 2.78 32.49
C GLU A 61 -15.19 3.73 31.37
N LEU A 62 -14.06 4.43 31.49
CA LEU A 62 -13.51 5.27 30.44
C LEU A 62 -13.19 4.47 29.17
N ALA A 63 -12.60 3.29 29.32
CA ALA A 63 -12.31 2.38 28.21
C ALA A 63 -13.60 1.89 27.52
N ARG A 64 -14.62 1.50 28.30
CA ARG A 64 -15.95 1.14 27.75
C ARG A 64 -16.58 2.30 26.99
N HIS A 65 -16.44 3.52 27.50
CA HIS A 65 -16.94 4.72 26.82
C HIS A 65 -16.20 5.00 25.51
N LEU A 66 -14.86 4.86 25.50
CA LEU A 66 -14.03 4.97 24.30
C LEU A 66 -14.46 3.97 23.23
N VAL A 67 -14.63 2.69 23.61
CA VAL A 67 -15.05 1.62 22.68
C VAL A 67 -16.45 1.87 22.12
N ARG A 68 -17.38 2.44 22.92
CA ARG A 68 -18.72 2.83 22.42
C ARG A 68 -18.65 3.96 21.40
N LEU A 69 -17.76 4.94 21.59
CA LEU A 69 -17.57 6.04 20.66
C LEU A 69 -16.82 5.65 19.39
N MET A 70 -15.86 4.74 19.52
CA MET A 70 -15.00 4.30 18.43
C MET A 70 -14.98 2.76 18.33
N PRO A 71 -16.12 2.13 18.03
CA PRO A 71 -16.15 0.68 17.86
C PRO A 71 -15.31 0.27 16.66
N VAL A 72 -14.56 -0.82 16.82
CA VAL A 72 -13.74 -1.41 15.75
C VAL A 72 -14.57 -2.45 15.02
N LEU A 73 -14.82 -2.22 13.74
CA LEU A 73 -15.49 -3.17 12.85
C LEU A 73 -14.43 -3.86 11.99
N ARG A 74 -14.29 -5.17 12.15
CA ARG A 74 -13.29 -5.97 11.46
C ARG A 74 -13.92 -6.72 10.30
N LEU A 75 -13.56 -6.37 9.07
CA LEU A 75 -13.91 -7.13 7.88
C LEU A 75 -12.92 -8.28 7.74
N ARG A 76 -13.32 -9.42 8.23
CA ARG A 76 -12.60 -10.68 8.06
C ARG A 76 -13.21 -11.50 6.95
N ASP A 77 -12.44 -12.49 6.54
CA ASP A 77 -12.82 -13.55 5.66
C ASP A 77 -14.21 -14.18 6.02
N ALA A 78 -15.12 -14.23 5.05
CA ALA A 78 -16.47 -14.79 5.18
C ALA A 78 -16.52 -16.28 5.63
N ARG A 79 -15.37 -16.98 5.71
CA ARG A 79 -15.31 -18.35 6.27
C ARG A 79 -15.73 -18.42 7.75
N PHE A 80 -15.71 -17.31 8.48
CA PHE A 80 -16.18 -17.22 9.86
C PHE A 80 -17.71 -17.07 9.98
N MET A 81 -18.45 -16.96 8.89
CA MET A 81 -19.89 -16.79 8.85
C MET A 81 -20.70 -17.91 9.49
N ARG A 82 -20.13 -19.09 9.70
CA ARG A 82 -20.84 -20.25 10.25
C ARG A 82 -21.07 -20.22 11.76
N ARG A 83 -20.56 -19.25 12.51
CA ARG A 83 -20.62 -19.25 13.99
C ARG A 83 -21.54 -18.22 14.65
N ILE A 84 -22.20 -17.34 13.89
CA ILE A 84 -23.11 -16.34 14.50
C ILE A 84 -24.57 -16.69 14.18
N HIS A 85 -25.05 -17.82 14.71
CA HIS A 85 -26.44 -18.22 14.49
C HIS A 85 -27.34 -18.03 15.70
N ASN A 86 -26.91 -17.46 16.83
CA ASN A 86 -27.68 -17.36 18.06
C ASN A 86 -27.70 -15.97 18.72
N GLY A 87 -27.88 -14.89 17.96
CA GLY A 87 -28.03 -13.55 18.52
C GLY A 87 -29.40 -12.96 18.26
N THR A 88 -30.13 -12.62 19.31
CA THR A 88 -31.42 -11.95 19.29
C THR A 88 -31.37 -10.59 18.56
N VAL A 89 -32.24 -10.43 17.57
CA VAL A 89 -32.39 -9.22 16.75
C VAL A 89 -33.11 -8.11 17.52
N PRO A 90 -32.76 -6.81 17.38
CA PRO A 90 -33.42 -5.72 18.08
C PRO A 90 -34.84 -5.45 17.57
N HIS A 91 -35.76 -5.21 18.48
CA HIS A 91 -37.18 -5.09 18.28
C HIS A 91 -37.64 -3.77 17.60
N SER A 92 -37.40 -3.62 16.31
CA SER A 92 -38.19 -2.71 15.49
C SER A 92 -38.67 -3.45 14.24
N PRO A 93 -39.99 -3.55 13.98
CA PRO A 93 -40.51 -4.42 12.90
C PRO A 93 -39.94 -4.08 11.52
N GLN A 94 -39.71 -2.83 11.21
CA GLN A 94 -39.13 -2.42 9.92
C GLN A 94 -37.65 -2.78 9.80
N ILE A 95 -36.87 -2.62 10.86
CA ILE A 95 -35.44 -2.99 10.88
C ILE A 95 -35.28 -4.49 10.82
N GLU A 96 -36.17 -5.24 11.43
CA GLU A 96 -36.17 -6.70 11.45
C GLU A 96 -36.48 -7.30 10.08
N ILE A 97 -37.46 -6.78 9.35
CA ILE A 97 -37.76 -7.17 7.96
C ILE A 97 -36.58 -6.87 7.06
N THR A 98 -35.99 -5.70 7.19
CA THR A 98 -34.83 -5.27 6.38
C THR A 98 -33.61 -6.13 6.69
N ALA A 99 -33.33 -6.46 7.95
CA ALA A 99 -32.22 -7.33 8.34
C ALA A 99 -32.37 -8.75 7.82
N ARG A 100 -33.60 -9.33 7.85
CA ARG A 100 -33.89 -10.67 7.29
C ARG A 100 -33.72 -10.69 5.76
N GLN A 101 -34.19 -9.66 5.07
CA GLN A 101 -34.02 -9.54 3.61
C GLN A 101 -32.54 -9.44 3.23
N LEU A 102 -31.77 -8.68 3.99
CA LEU A 102 -30.33 -8.53 3.77
C LEU A 102 -29.56 -9.81 4.06
N ASP A 103 -29.94 -10.57 5.09
CA ASP A 103 -29.35 -11.86 5.41
C ASP A 103 -29.64 -12.89 4.30
N PHE A 104 -30.89 -12.92 3.78
CA PHE A 104 -31.26 -13.73 2.62
C PHE A 104 -30.45 -13.33 1.38
N LEU A 105 -30.44 -12.04 1.02
CA LEU A 105 -29.70 -11.53 -0.13
C LEU A 105 -28.20 -11.79 -0.01
N SER A 106 -27.67 -11.69 1.20
CA SER A 106 -26.26 -11.95 1.48
C SER A 106 -25.90 -13.42 1.27
N ARG A 107 -26.75 -14.35 1.68
CA ARG A 107 -26.58 -15.79 1.46
C ARG A 107 -26.67 -16.14 -0.02
N GLU A 108 -27.68 -15.65 -0.72
CA GLU A 108 -27.86 -15.88 -2.16
C GLU A 108 -26.69 -15.28 -2.97
N LEU A 109 -26.17 -14.13 -2.55
CA LEU A 109 -25.05 -13.47 -3.21
C LEU A 109 -23.75 -14.27 -3.12
N VAL A 110 -23.56 -15.00 -2.01
CA VAL A 110 -22.40 -15.87 -1.80
C VAL A 110 -22.57 -17.20 -2.52
N SER A 111 -23.77 -17.77 -2.49
CA SER A 111 -24.04 -19.12 -3.01
C SER A 111 -24.37 -19.12 -4.50
N HIS A 112 -25.22 -18.22 -4.95
CA HIS A 112 -25.76 -18.19 -6.32
C HIS A 112 -25.97 -16.76 -6.82
N PRO A 113 -24.93 -15.95 -7.03
CA PRO A 113 -25.07 -14.53 -7.39
C PRO A 113 -25.80 -14.30 -8.71
N GLN A 114 -25.80 -15.31 -9.60
CA GLN A 114 -26.51 -15.25 -10.88
C GLN A 114 -28.03 -15.35 -10.74
N ASN A 115 -28.54 -15.90 -9.65
CA ASN A 115 -29.98 -16.10 -9.42
C ASN A 115 -30.68 -14.82 -8.95
N LEU A 116 -29.93 -13.80 -8.52
CA LEU A 116 -30.49 -12.54 -8.08
C LEU A 116 -30.92 -11.68 -9.26
N SER A 117 -32.17 -11.28 -9.30
CA SER A 117 -32.65 -10.30 -10.28
C SER A 117 -32.08 -8.90 -9.99
N ASP A 118 -32.00 -8.05 -11.02
CA ASP A 118 -31.58 -6.65 -10.85
C ASP A 118 -32.47 -5.87 -9.89
N GLY A 119 -33.77 -6.21 -9.83
CA GLY A 119 -34.71 -5.64 -8.88
C GLY A 119 -34.38 -5.99 -7.43
N GLN A 120 -34.06 -7.25 -7.14
CA GLN A 120 -33.65 -7.70 -5.81
C GLN A 120 -32.33 -7.04 -5.36
N ILE A 121 -31.36 -6.90 -6.28
CA ILE A 121 -30.09 -6.23 -6.01
C ILE A 121 -30.33 -4.75 -5.67
N ARG A 122 -31.15 -4.04 -6.44
CA ARG A 122 -31.49 -2.62 -6.18
C ARG A 122 -32.23 -2.46 -4.86
N GLN A 123 -33.19 -3.33 -4.56
CA GLN A 123 -33.94 -3.29 -3.31
C GLN A 123 -33.02 -3.54 -2.10
N GLY A 124 -32.11 -4.51 -2.21
CA GLY A 124 -31.10 -4.78 -1.17
C GLY A 124 -30.16 -3.60 -0.93
N LEU A 125 -29.70 -2.95 -1.99
CA LEU A 125 -28.85 -1.76 -1.87
C LEU A 125 -29.59 -0.58 -1.27
N SER A 126 -30.84 -0.34 -1.65
CA SER A 126 -31.68 0.71 -1.07
C SER A 126 -31.91 0.48 0.43
N ALA A 127 -32.20 -0.77 0.83
CA ALA A 127 -32.33 -1.13 2.24
C ALA A 127 -31.02 -0.94 3.02
N MET A 128 -29.88 -1.24 2.41
CA MET A 128 -28.57 -1.00 3.05
C MET A 128 -28.22 0.47 3.20
N VAL A 129 -28.53 1.30 2.20
CA VAL A 129 -28.37 2.74 2.30
C VAL A 129 -29.21 3.31 3.47
N GLN A 130 -30.45 2.86 3.61
CA GLN A 130 -31.32 3.24 4.73
C GLN A 130 -30.74 2.83 6.08
N LEU A 131 -30.14 1.63 6.17
CA LEU A 131 -29.45 1.19 7.39
C LEU A 131 -28.19 2.01 7.68
N LEU A 132 -27.40 2.34 6.67
CA LEU A 132 -26.25 3.23 6.83
C LEU A 132 -26.68 4.64 7.26
N GLU A 133 -27.73 5.17 6.68
CA GLU A 133 -28.33 6.45 7.11
C GLU A 133 -28.79 6.40 8.57
N HIS A 134 -29.41 5.30 8.98
CA HIS A 134 -29.86 5.13 10.36
C HIS A 134 -28.69 5.05 11.36
N TYR A 135 -27.59 4.38 11.01
CA TYR A 135 -26.47 4.18 11.93
C TYR A 135 -25.43 5.30 11.88
N PHE A 136 -25.25 5.97 10.76
CA PHE A 136 -24.15 6.92 10.54
C PHE A 136 -24.59 8.36 10.25
N ALA A 137 -25.83 8.57 9.84
CA ALA A 137 -26.38 9.92 9.71
C ALA A 137 -27.01 10.36 11.03
N GLU A 138 -26.74 11.58 11.45
CA GLU A 138 -27.53 12.20 12.54
C GLU A 138 -28.99 12.23 12.12
N GLN A 139 -29.87 11.63 12.93
CA GLN A 139 -31.30 11.82 12.77
C GLN A 139 -31.65 13.28 13.09
N SER A 140 -31.53 14.17 12.11
CA SER A 140 -32.10 15.47 12.21
C SER A 140 -33.61 15.32 12.02
N SER A 141 -34.41 15.73 13.03
CA SER A 141 -35.85 15.86 12.90
C SER A 141 -36.17 16.72 11.68
N ALA A 142 -37.30 16.47 11.00
CA ALA A 142 -37.69 17.15 9.75
C ALA A 142 -37.73 18.70 9.89
N GLN A 143 -37.94 19.22 11.07
CA GLN A 143 -37.91 20.65 11.37
C GLN A 143 -36.51 21.26 11.45
N THR A 144 -35.48 20.45 11.74
CA THR A 144 -34.08 20.88 11.80
C THR A 144 -33.43 20.91 10.42
N ARG A 145 -33.95 20.13 9.43
CA ARG A 145 -33.43 20.09 8.06
C ARG A 145 -33.38 21.46 7.38
N HIS A 146 -34.42 22.30 7.56
CA HIS A 146 -34.46 23.61 6.92
C HIS A 146 -33.55 24.65 7.57
N ARG A 147 -33.27 24.56 8.87
CA ARG A 147 -32.36 25.48 9.57
C ARG A 147 -30.90 25.09 9.47
N LEU A 148 -30.56 23.80 9.30
CA LEU A 148 -29.19 23.28 9.23
C LEU A 148 -28.54 23.39 7.84
N MET A 149 -29.31 23.63 6.77
CA MET A 149 -28.72 23.86 5.43
C MET A 149 -27.75 25.05 5.39
N ARG A 150 -27.85 26.01 6.31
CA ARG A 150 -26.95 27.18 6.36
C ARG A 150 -25.70 27.03 7.23
N ARG A 151 -25.56 25.94 8.05
CA ARG A 151 -24.43 25.77 8.99
C ARG A 151 -23.89 24.35 9.07
N ARG A 152 -23.92 23.57 8.00
CA ARG A 152 -23.31 22.23 7.99
C ARG A 152 -21.79 22.32 8.03
N SER A 153 -21.16 21.55 8.94
CA SER A 153 -19.72 21.41 8.96
C SER A 153 -19.24 20.75 7.66
N HIS A 154 -18.02 21.03 7.24
CA HIS A 154 -17.43 20.51 6.00
C HIS A 154 -17.46 18.96 5.94
N ASP A 155 -17.42 18.29 7.08
CA ASP A 155 -17.44 16.81 7.18
C ASP A 155 -18.85 16.23 7.00
N GLU A 156 -19.90 16.93 7.48
CA GLU A 156 -21.29 16.51 7.24
C GLU A 156 -21.67 16.67 5.77
N GLN A 157 -21.21 17.73 5.12
CA GLN A 157 -21.40 17.91 3.67
C GLN A 157 -20.70 16.81 2.85
N ARG A 158 -19.53 16.33 3.30
CA ARG A 158 -18.85 15.19 2.67
C ARG A 158 -19.67 13.90 2.77
N SER A 159 -20.16 13.56 3.97
CA SER A 159 -20.94 12.34 4.20
C SER A 159 -22.19 12.27 3.33
N TRP A 160 -22.93 13.38 3.19
CA TRP A 160 -24.09 13.45 2.31
C TRP A 160 -23.75 13.35 0.82
N ARG A 161 -22.66 13.95 0.38
CA ARG A 161 -22.18 13.81 -1.00
C ARG A 161 -21.83 12.37 -1.36
N TYR A 162 -21.26 11.61 -0.43
CA TYR A 162 -20.95 10.19 -0.65
C TYR A 162 -22.23 9.35 -0.77
N LEU A 163 -23.23 9.57 0.06
CA LEU A 163 -24.52 8.90 -0.06
C LEU A 163 -25.22 9.23 -1.38
N ASP A 164 -25.18 10.47 -1.83
CA ASP A 164 -25.70 10.88 -3.15
C ASP A 164 -24.96 10.20 -4.31
N ILE A 165 -23.65 9.99 -4.19
CA ILE A 165 -22.86 9.25 -5.20
C ILE A 165 -23.26 7.79 -5.21
N ILE A 166 -23.42 7.16 -4.04
CA ILE A 166 -23.87 5.77 -3.91
C ILE A 166 -25.26 5.61 -4.50
N ASN A 167 -26.21 6.49 -4.18
CA ASN A 167 -27.57 6.47 -4.73
C ASN A 167 -27.54 6.58 -6.27
N ARG A 168 -26.75 7.52 -6.82
CA ARG A 168 -26.57 7.64 -8.29
C ARG A 168 -25.98 6.38 -8.93
N MET A 169 -25.09 5.68 -8.23
CA MET A 169 -24.53 4.40 -8.72
C MET A 169 -25.59 3.27 -8.73
N ILE A 170 -26.49 3.26 -7.74
CA ILE A 170 -27.59 2.31 -7.66
C ILE A 170 -28.56 2.51 -8.83
N ASP A 171 -28.87 3.75 -9.16
CA ASP A 171 -29.85 4.12 -10.18
C ASP A 171 -29.30 4.04 -11.62
N LYS A 172 -27.99 4.00 -11.80
CA LYS A 172 -27.35 4.01 -13.11
C LYS A 172 -27.63 2.71 -13.89
N PRO A 173 -28.19 2.78 -15.12
CA PRO A 173 -28.39 1.61 -15.95
C PRO A 173 -27.04 0.96 -16.31
N GLY A 174 -27.00 -0.38 -16.38
CA GLY A 174 -25.81 -1.15 -16.81
C GLY A 174 -24.79 -1.50 -15.75
N GLY A 175 -24.94 -1.03 -14.51
CA GLY A 175 -23.96 -1.23 -13.43
C GLY A 175 -24.16 -2.50 -12.57
N ARG A 176 -24.65 -3.64 -13.12
CA ARG A 176 -24.93 -4.85 -12.31
C ARG A 176 -23.74 -5.30 -11.47
N SER A 177 -22.55 -5.42 -12.03
CA SER A 177 -21.35 -5.85 -11.31
C SER A 177 -21.00 -4.91 -10.16
N HIS A 178 -21.09 -3.59 -10.38
CA HIS A 178 -20.85 -2.60 -9.32
C HIS A 178 -21.87 -2.72 -8.19
N ARG A 179 -23.15 -2.92 -8.52
CA ARG A 179 -24.21 -3.12 -7.53
C ARG A 179 -24.02 -4.38 -6.69
N VAL A 180 -23.62 -5.48 -7.33
CA VAL A 180 -23.33 -6.76 -6.64
C VAL A 180 -22.16 -6.59 -5.66
N ILE A 181 -21.09 -5.92 -6.07
CA ILE A 181 -19.93 -5.67 -5.20
C ILE A 181 -20.32 -4.76 -4.04
N LEU A 182 -21.06 -3.69 -4.32
CA LEU A 182 -21.50 -2.75 -3.28
C LEU A 182 -22.39 -3.46 -2.26
N LEU A 183 -23.32 -4.31 -2.72
CA LEU A 183 -24.17 -5.11 -1.85
C LEU A 183 -23.34 -6.07 -0.99
N GLY A 184 -22.35 -6.75 -1.57
CA GLY A 184 -21.41 -7.61 -0.84
C GLY A 184 -20.63 -6.88 0.23
N LEU A 185 -20.11 -5.69 -0.08
CA LEU A 185 -19.41 -4.85 0.88
C LEU A 185 -20.31 -4.41 2.04
N PHE A 186 -21.54 -4.00 1.77
CA PHE A 186 -22.48 -3.62 2.80
C PHE A 186 -22.91 -4.82 3.66
N ALA A 187 -23.16 -5.97 3.05
CA ALA A 187 -23.45 -7.20 3.79
C ALA A 187 -22.30 -7.54 4.75
N THR A 188 -21.05 -7.43 4.30
CA THR A 188 -19.87 -7.68 5.13
C THR A 188 -19.74 -6.65 6.27
N LEU A 189 -20.05 -5.37 6.01
CA LEU A 189 -20.08 -4.33 7.05
C LEU A 189 -21.15 -4.61 8.12
N LEU A 190 -22.36 -5.02 7.71
CA LEU A 190 -23.43 -5.35 8.64
C LEU A 190 -23.10 -6.59 9.49
N GLN A 191 -22.43 -7.57 8.90
CA GLN A 191 -21.94 -8.74 9.62
C GLN A 191 -20.83 -8.38 10.62
N ALA A 192 -19.87 -7.53 10.22
CA ALA A 192 -18.83 -7.07 11.11
C ALA A 192 -19.38 -6.28 12.30
N LYS A 193 -20.48 -5.55 12.10
CA LYS A 193 -21.22 -4.89 13.19
C LYS A 193 -21.87 -5.90 14.14
N GLY A 194 -22.36 -7.02 13.63
CA GLY A 194 -23.06 -8.05 14.42
C GLY A 194 -24.26 -7.50 15.19
N THR A 195 -24.48 -8.00 16.39
CA THR A 195 -25.56 -7.57 17.30
C THR A 195 -25.26 -6.29 18.08
N VAL A 196 -24.05 -5.73 17.96
CA VAL A 196 -23.63 -4.53 18.70
C VAL A 196 -24.47 -3.34 18.24
N ARG A 197 -25.19 -2.72 19.17
CA ARG A 197 -25.86 -1.44 18.93
C ARG A 197 -24.78 -0.35 18.89
N LEU A 198 -24.65 0.32 17.74
CA LEU A 198 -23.80 1.49 17.64
C LEU A 198 -24.48 2.67 18.35
N ASP A 199 -23.70 3.38 19.16
CA ASP A 199 -24.13 4.64 19.73
C ASP A 199 -24.40 5.66 18.60
N ARG A 200 -25.36 6.56 18.82
CA ARG A 200 -25.67 7.65 17.87
C ARG A 200 -24.45 8.49 17.50
N ASP A 201 -23.57 8.64 18.45
CA ASP A 201 -22.35 9.43 18.31
C ASP A 201 -21.12 8.60 17.89
N ALA A 202 -21.27 7.28 17.70
CA ALA A 202 -20.19 6.40 17.33
C ALA A 202 -19.54 6.78 15.98
N ARG A 203 -18.23 6.66 15.93
CA ARG A 203 -17.42 6.81 14.71
C ARG A 203 -16.57 5.54 14.53
N PRO A 204 -17.13 4.52 13.89
CA PRO A 204 -16.45 3.23 13.76
C PRO A 204 -15.12 3.35 13.02
N LEU A 205 -14.16 2.55 13.47
CA LEU A 205 -12.94 2.24 12.74
C LEU A 205 -13.13 0.92 11.97
N LEU A 206 -12.94 0.96 10.67
CA LEU A 206 -13.03 -0.22 9.82
C LEU A 206 -11.66 -0.84 9.61
N LEU A 207 -11.46 -2.08 10.06
CA LEU A 207 -10.28 -2.89 9.77
C LEU A 207 -10.59 -3.84 8.61
N ILE A 208 -9.80 -3.77 7.54
CA ILE A 208 -9.97 -4.60 6.36
C ILE A 208 -8.69 -5.42 6.21
N GLU A 209 -8.81 -6.74 6.29
CA GLU A 209 -7.67 -7.64 6.18
C GLU A 209 -7.62 -8.28 4.81
N ASP A 210 -6.51 -8.05 4.09
CA ASP A 210 -6.14 -8.67 2.82
C ASP A 210 -7.33 -8.81 1.83
N PRO A 211 -7.95 -7.69 1.41
CA PRO A 211 -9.17 -7.72 0.60
C PRO A 211 -8.95 -8.38 -0.78
N GLU A 212 -7.70 -8.47 -1.23
CA GLU A 212 -7.29 -9.12 -2.48
C GLU A 212 -7.40 -10.65 -2.46
N THR A 213 -7.46 -11.27 -1.31
CA THR A 213 -7.40 -12.75 -1.22
C THR A 213 -8.57 -13.46 -1.90
N ARG A 214 -9.63 -12.74 -2.23
CA ARG A 214 -10.88 -13.29 -2.81
C ARG A 214 -11.43 -12.51 -3.97
N LEU A 215 -10.88 -11.37 -4.28
CA LEU A 215 -11.37 -10.53 -5.34
C LEU A 215 -10.42 -10.62 -6.54
N HIS A 216 -10.98 -10.89 -7.71
CA HIS A 216 -10.24 -10.70 -8.95
C HIS A 216 -9.74 -9.24 -9.02
N PRO A 217 -8.56 -8.95 -9.57
CA PRO A 217 -7.97 -7.60 -9.62
C PRO A 217 -8.91 -6.49 -10.05
N ILE A 218 -9.69 -6.71 -11.12
CA ILE A 218 -10.70 -5.76 -11.59
C ILE A 218 -11.77 -5.49 -10.51
N MET A 219 -12.21 -6.55 -9.82
CA MET A 219 -13.21 -6.46 -8.77
C MET A 219 -12.66 -5.77 -7.52
N LEU A 220 -11.39 -6.03 -7.20
CA LEU A 220 -10.68 -5.35 -6.11
C LEU A 220 -10.62 -3.84 -6.33
N SER A 221 -10.30 -3.41 -7.56
CA SER A 221 -10.26 -2.00 -7.93
C SER A 221 -11.61 -1.30 -7.74
N VAL A 222 -12.70 -1.95 -8.16
CA VAL A 222 -14.07 -1.45 -7.97
C VAL A 222 -14.44 -1.42 -6.48
N ALA A 223 -14.18 -2.50 -5.75
CA ALA A 223 -14.45 -2.58 -4.32
C ALA A 223 -13.70 -1.51 -3.54
N TRP A 224 -12.42 -1.27 -3.88
CA TRP A 224 -11.60 -0.23 -3.27
C TRP A 224 -12.14 1.16 -3.52
N HIS A 225 -12.59 1.44 -4.75
CA HIS A 225 -13.24 2.70 -5.08
C HIS A 225 -14.50 2.93 -4.23
N LEU A 226 -15.35 1.90 -4.11
CA LEU A 226 -16.58 1.97 -3.30
C LEU A 226 -16.27 2.13 -1.80
N LEU A 227 -15.28 1.42 -1.27
CA LEU A 227 -14.82 1.59 0.11
C LEU A 227 -14.31 3.02 0.38
N ASN A 228 -13.68 3.64 -0.61
CA ASN A 228 -13.23 5.03 -0.50
C ASN A 228 -14.39 6.04 -0.43
N LEU A 229 -15.59 5.68 -0.87
CA LEU A 229 -16.79 6.51 -0.74
C LEU A 229 -17.41 6.45 0.66
N LEU A 230 -17.07 5.46 1.49
CA LEU A 230 -17.62 5.34 2.85
C LEU A 230 -16.99 6.41 3.76
N PRO A 231 -17.77 7.16 4.52
CA PRO A 231 -17.27 8.21 5.42
C PRO A 231 -16.75 7.62 6.74
N LEU A 232 -15.94 6.57 6.65
CA LEU A 232 -15.38 5.84 7.79
C LEU A 232 -13.86 5.93 7.80
N GLN A 233 -13.29 5.99 8.99
CA GLN A 233 -11.86 5.77 9.16
C GLN A 233 -11.55 4.30 8.88
N ARG A 234 -10.50 4.04 8.12
CA ARG A 234 -10.11 2.68 7.70
C ARG A 234 -8.65 2.42 7.94
N VAL A 235 -8.36 1.18 8.30
CA VAL A 235 -7.02 0.60 8.26
C VAL A 235 -7.12 -0.69 7.44
N THR A 236 -6.28 -0.83 6.44
CA THR A 236 -6.29 -1.99 5.53
C THR A 236 -4.92 -2.62 5.48
N THR A 237 -4.85 -3.94 5.68
CA THR A 237 -3.64 -4.71 5.36
C THR A 237 -3.73 -5.24 3.94
N THR A 238 -2.60 -5.31 3.23
CA THR A 238 -2.56 -5.84 1.86
C THR A 238 -1.16 -6.28 1.46
N ASN A 239 -1.10 -7.31 0.63
CA ASN A 239 0.05 -7.75 -0.13
C ASN A 239 -0.14 -7.52 -1.65
N SER A 240 -1.18 -6.76 -2.05
CA SER A 240 -1.48 -6.48 -3.44
C SER A 240 -0.80 -5.20 -3.94
N GLY A 241 0.05 -5.32 -4.95
CA GLY A 241 0.59 -4.17 -5.68
C GLY A 241 -0.52 -3.36 -6.37
N GLU A 242 -1.59 -4.00 -6.81
CA GLU A 242 -2.72 -3.33 -7.44
C GLU A 242 -3.45 -2.41 -6.44
N LEU A 243 -3.70 -2.90 -5.21
CA LEU A 243 -4.30 -2.08 -4.19
C LEU A 243 -3.42 -0.88 -3.81
N LEU A 244 -2.10 -1.10 -3.72
CA LEU A 244 -1.14 -0.02 -3.49
C LEU A 244 -1.15 1.00 -4.63
N SER A 245 -1.34 0.57 -5.90
CA SER A 245 -1.43 1.50 -7.03
C SER A 245 -2.62 2.46 -6.93
N LEU A 246 -3.68 2.06 -6.24
CA LEU A 246 -4.90 2.86 -6.00
C LEU A 246 -4.81 3.74 -4.75
N THR A 247 -3.75 3.58 -3.93
CA THR A 247 -3.63 4.25 -2.63
C THR A 247 -2.56 5.35 -2.70
N PRO A 248 -2.83 6.58 -2.24
CA PRO A 248 -1.79 7.62 -2.12
C PRO A 248 -0.62 7.14 -1.26
N VAL A 249 0.60 7.42 -1.69
CA VAL A 249 1.82 6.95 -1.00
C VAL A 249 1.95 7.49 0.43
N GLU A 250 1.35 8.63 0.71
CA GLU A 250 1.29 9.27 2.03
C GLU A 250 0.42 8.48 3.02
N GLN A 251 -0.48 7.65 2.52
CA GLN A 251 -1.36 6.79 3.31
C GLN A 251 -0.80 5.38 3.51
N VAL A 252 0.32 5.06 2.84
CA VAL A 252 0.95 3.74 2.93
C VAL A 252 1.85 3.69 4.16
N CYS A 253 1.67 2.65 4.96
CA CYS A 253 2.56 2.26 6.03
C CYS A 253 3.16 0.88 5.69
N ARG A 254 4.47 0.82 5.49
CA ARG A 254 5.18 -0.42 5.20
C ARG A 254 5.62 -1.06 6.50
N LEU A 255 5.24 -2.31 6.71
CA LEU A 255 5.69 -3.13 7.83
C LEU A 255 6.87 -4.00 7.40
N VAL A 256 7.95 -3.96 8.14
CA VAL A 256 9.14 -4.79 7.92
C VAL A 256 9.35 -5.65 9.14
N ARG A 257 9.31 -6.96 8.95
CA ARG A 257 9.63 -7.93 10.01
C ARG A 257 11.15 -8.06 10.10
N GLU A 258 11.66 -7.76 11.27
CA GLU A 258 13.02 -8.01 11.71
C GLU A 258 13.04 -9.25 12.62
N SER A 259 14.20 -9.74 13.03
CA SER A 259 14.31 -10.95 13.87
C SER A 259 13.54 -10.85 15.18
N THR A 260 13.55 -9.68 15.82
CA THR A 260 12.98 -9.46 17.15
C THR A 260 11.79 -8.52 17.18
N ARG A 261 11.52 -7.79 16.10
CA ARG A 261 10.47 -6.77 16.07
C ARG A 261 9.87 -6.57 14.67
N VAL A 262 8.78 -5.84 14.61
CA VAL A 262 8.21 -5.32 13.37
C VAL A 262 8.39 -3.81 13.36
N SER A 263 9.08 -3.30 12.34
CA SER A 263 9.27 -1.86 12.13
C SER A 263 8.24 -1.32 11.15
N ALA A 264 7.64 -0.18 11.49
CA ALA A 264 6.64 0.50 10.66
C ALA A 264 7.27 1.74 10.00
N TRP A 265 7.22 1.81 8.67
CA TRP A 265 7.81 2.86 7.87
C TRP A 265 6.75 3.61 7.06
N ARG A 266 6.82 4.93 7.06
CA ARG A 266 5.90 5.80 6.32
C ARG A 266 6.58 7.11 5.92
N LEU A 267 6.07 7.78 4.90
CA LEU A 267 6.60 9.07 4.47
C LEU A 267 6.56 10.13 5.58
N GLY A 268 5.49 10.18 6.33
CA GLY A 268 5.28 11.20 7.35
C GLY A 268 5.06 12.61 6.76
N PRO A 269 4.65 13.57 7.60
CA PRO A 269 4.47 14.96 7.20
C PRO A 269 5.80 15.59 6.75
N GLY A 270 5.78 16.38 5.67
CA GLY A 270 6.97 17.07 5.15
C GLY A 270 8.07 16.16 4.60
N GLY A 271 7.80 14.87 4.41
CA GLY A 271 8.79 13.89 3.93
C GLY A 271 9.31 14.15 2.53
N MET A 272 8.46 14.67 1.65
CA MET A 272 8.77 15.00 0.25
C MET A 272 8.02 16.27 -0.15
N ASN A 273 8.55 17.02 -1.10
CA ASN A 273 7.82 18.13 -1.69
C ASN A 273 6.74 17.62 -2.68
N ALA A 274 5.84 18.51 -3.11
CA ALA A 274 4.70 18.13 -3.97
C ALA A 274 5.14 17.55 -5.33
N GLU A 275 6.24 18.03 -5.90
CA GLU A 275 6.78 17.54 -7.16
C GLU A 275 7.42 16.16 -7.00
N GLU A 276 8.25 15.98 -5.97
CA GLU A 276 8.84 14.68 -5.62
C GLU A 276 7.74 13.63 -5.39
N SER A 277 6.71 13.96 -4.59
CA SER A 277 5.58 13.07 -4.32
C SER A 277 4.83 12.70 -5.60
N ARG A 278 4.62 13.65 -6.51
CA ARG A 278 3.96 13.39 -7.80
C ARG A 278 4.78 12.45 -8.68
N ARG A 279 6.10 12.64 -8.78
CA ARG A 279 7.00 11.76 -9.55
C ARG A 279 7.00 10.34 -8.98
N ILE A 280 7.14 10.19 -7.66
CA ILE A 280 7.07 8.90 -6.98
C ILE A 280 5.69 8.25 -7.17
N ALA A 281 4.60 9.01 -7.04
CA ALA A 281 3.26 8.49 -7.27
C ALA A 281 3.11 7.91 -8.69
N PHE A 282 3.65 8.58 -9.70
CA PHE A 282 3.57 8.12 -11.08
C PHE A 282 4.49 6.91 -11.34
N HIS A 283 5.79 7.03 -11.03
CA HIS A 283 6.76 6.00 -11.43
C HIS A 283 6.77 4.77 -10.52
N ILE A 284 6.46 4.93 -9.24
CA ILE A 284 6.45 3.82 -8.29
C ILE A 284 5.04 3.31 -8.07
N ARG A 285 4.12 4.17 -7.64
CA ARG A 285 2.78 3.72 -7.28
C ARG A 285 2.00 3.16 -8.48
N PHE A 286 1.97 3.85 -9.62
CA PHE A 286 1.22 3.37 -10.77
C PHE A 286 1.93 2.27 -11.55
N ASN A 287 3.20 2.46 -11.86
CA ASN A 287 3.90 1.55 -12.78
C ASN A 287 4.55 0.36 -12.06
N ARG A 288 4.97 0.54 -10.81
CA ARG A 288 5.78 -0.45 -10.08
C ARG A 288 5.39 -0.58 -8.61
N ALA A 289 4.10 -0.59 -8.31
CA ALA A 289 3.60 -0.61 -6.93
C ALA A 289 4.14 -1.81 -6.11
N SER A 290 4.37 -2.95 -6.75
CA SER A 290 4.98 -4.13 -6.11
C SER A 290 6.41 -3.87 -5.59
N SER A 291 7.10 -2.85 -6.09
CA SER A 291 8.44 -2.48 -5.61
C SER A 291 8.43 -1.99 -4.15
N LEU A 292 7.27 -1.58 -3.63
CA LEU A 292 7.11 -1.20 -2.22
C LEU A 292 7.27 -2.39 -1.26
N PHE A 293 7.14 -3.62 -1.74
CA PHE A 293 7.41 -4.82 -0.95
C PHE A 293 8.88 -5.23 -0.95
N ALA A 294 9.69 -4.66 -1.85
CA ALA A 294 11.12 -4.99 -1.92
C ALA A 294 11.86 -4.57 -0.66
N ARG A 295 12.87 -5.34 -0.29
CA ARG A 295 13.79 -5.02 0.79
C ARG A 295 14.93 -4.11 0.34
N CYS A 296 15.33 -4.25 -0.93
CA CYS A 296 16.38 -3.44 -1.55
C CYS A 296 15.98 -3.04 -2.97
N TRP A 297 16.26 -1.79 -3.33
CA TRP A 297 16.18 -1.29 -4.69
C TRP A 297 17.56 -1.21 -5.32
N LEU A 298 17.75 -1.87 -6.46
CA LEU A 298 18.86 -1.63 -7.34
C LEU A 298 18.44 -0.58 -8.37
N LEU A 299 18.97 0.64 -8.20
CA LEU A 299 18.64 1.79 -9.01
C LEU A 299 19.59 1.84 -10.21
N VAL A 300 19.05 1.83 -11.41
CA VAL A 300 19.77 1.87 -12.69
C VAL A 300 19.31 3.08 -13.52
N GLU A 301 20.09 3.49 -14.50
CA GLU A 301 19.77 4.67 -15.28
C GLU A 301 18.55 4.47 -16.16
N GLY A 302 18.48 3.38 -16.92
CA GLY A 302 17.45 3.13 -17.90
C GLY A 302 16.86 1.73 -17.88
N GLU A 303 15.93 1.51 -18.80
CA GLU A 303 15.20 0.26 -18.94
C GLU A 303 16.10 -0.88 -19.46
N THR A 304 17.08 -0.54 -20.31
CA THR A 304 18.03 -1.50 -20.88
C THR A 304 18.82 -2.23 -19.80
N GLU A 305 19.34 -1.47 -18.82
CA GLU A 305 20.06 -2.04 -17.67
C GLU A 305 19.14 -2.96 -16.85
N THR A 306 17.86 -2.61 -16.72
CA THR A 306 16.90 -3.45 -16.00
C THR A 306 16.81 -4.86 -16.59
N TRP A 307 16.77 -4.99 -17.91
CA TRP A 307 16.72 -6.29 -18.59
C TRP A 307 18.00 -7.08 -18.41
N VAL A 308 19.14 -6.47 -18.74
CA VAL A 308 20.46 -7.13 -18.66
C VAL A 308 20.76 -7.58 -17.24
N ILE A 309 20.56 -6.72 -16.26
CA ILE A 309 20.89 -6.98 -14.86
C ILE A 309 20.06 -8.14 -14.28
N ASN A 310 18.76 -8.18 -14.55
CA ASN A 310 17.92 -9.27 -14.07
C ASN A 310 18.33 -10.62 -14.67
N GLU A 311 18.65 -10.65 -15.96
CA GLU A 311 19.06 -11.87 -16.61
C GLU A 311 20.46 -12.34 -16.14
N LEU A 312 21.43 -11.43 -16.03
CA LEU A 312 22.76 -11.75 -15.52
C LEU A 312 22.72 -12.21 -14.06
N ALA A 313 21.85 -11.64 -13.24
CA ALA A 313 21.63 -12.11 -11.87
C ALA A 313 21.07 -13.54 -11.87
N ARG A 314 20.09 -13.82 -12.74
CA ARG A 314 19.52 -15.18 -12.91
C ARG A 314 20.58 -16.20 -13.32
N GLN A 315 21.51 -15.84 -14.21
CA GLN A 315 22.63 -16.71 -14.59
C GLN A 315 23.57 -17.00 -13.40
N CYS A 316 23.66 -16.10 -12.45
CA CYS A 316 24.38 -16.32 -11.19
C CYS A 316 23.59 -17.12 -10.14
N GLY A 317 22.40 -17.61 -10.48
CA GLY A 317 21.52 -18.34 -9.56
C GLY A 317 20.72 -17.44 -8.63
N HIS A 318 20.66 -16.13 -8.89
CA HIS A 318 19.93 -15.16 -8.08
C HIS A 318 18.59 -14.80 -8.71
N HIS A 319 17.53 -15.01 -7.96
CA HIS A 319 16.17 -14.60 -8.31
C HIS A 319 15.78 -13.36 -7.52
N PHE A 320 16.13 -12.18 -8.03
CA PHE A 320 15.99 -10.90 -7.34
C PHE A 320 14.62 -10.71 -6.72
N ASP A 321 13.54 -10.97 -7.46
CA ASP A 321 12.17 -10.81 -6.95
C ASP A 321 11.89 -11.70 -5.72
N ALA A 322 12.33 -12.95 -5.75
CA ALA A 322 12.17 -13.88 -4.64
C ALA A 322 13.06 -13.52 -3.43
N GLU A 323 14.21 -12.90 -3.69
CA GLU A 323 15.16 -12.47 -2.66
C GLU A 323 14.88 -11.04 -2.13
N GLY A 324 13.79 -10.42 -2.60
CA GLY A 324 13.35 -9.11 -2.13
C GLY A 324 14.11 -7.93 -2.74
N VAL A 325 14.71 -8.11 -3.92
CA VAL A 325 15.38 -7.06 -4.68
C VAL A 325 14.51 -6.64 -5.86
N LYS A 326 14.40 -5.33 -6.12
CA LYS A 326 13.78 -4.79 -7.35
C LYS A 326 14.75 -3.88 -8.06
N VAL A 327 14.91 -4.11 -9.37
CA VAL A 327 15.64 -3.20 -10.24
C VAL A 327 14.70 -2.10 -10.71
N ILE A 328 15.10 -0.84 -10.52
CA ILE A 328 14.27 0.33 -10.80
C ILE A 328 15.09 1.36 -11.55
N GLU A 329 14.59 1.80 -12.69
CA GLU A 329 15.17 2.90 -13.44
C GLU A 329 14.86 4.25 -12.79
N PHE A 330 15.83 5.18 -12.83
CA PHE A 330 15.68 6.50 -12.24
C PHE A 330 15.65 7.66 -13.25
N ALA A 331 15.87 7.41 -14.53
CA ALA A 331 15.95 8.46 -15.55
C ALA A 331 14.75 9.42 -15.53
N GLN A 332 13.53 8.91 -15.39
CA GLN A 332 12.31 9.69 -15.41
C GLN A 332 11.87 10.23 -14.04
N SER A 333 12.14 9.50 -12.96
CA SER A 333 11.74 9.88 -11.60
C SER A 333 12.76 10.75 -10.87
N GLY A 334 14.01 10.67 -11.30
CA GLY A 334 15.16 11.30 -10.67
C GLY A 334 15.73 10.46 -9.52
N LEU A 335 17.05 10.37 -9.47
CA LEU A 335 17.76 9.54 -8.48
C LEU A 335 17.53 10.01 -7.04
N LYS A 336 17.67 11.29 -6.77
CA LYS A 336 17.55 11.86 -5.42
C LYS A 336 16.17 11.64 -4.78
N PRO A 337 15.03 11.88 -5.47
CA PRO A 337 13.71 11.55 -4.93
C PRO A 337 13.52 10.08 -4.60
N LEU A 338 14.03 9.15 -5.43
CA LEU A 338 13.93 7.71 -5.18
C LEU A 338 14.70 7.29 -3.94
N ILE A 339 15.95 7.73 -3.77
CA ILE A 339 16.75 7.42 -2.59
C ILE A 339 16.07 7.99 -1.32
N LYS A 340 15.58 9.22 -1.38
CA LYS A 340 14.87 9.86 -0.27
C LYS A 340 13.61 9.08 0.12
N PHE A 341 12.85 8.62 -0.87
CA PHE A 341 11.67 7.80 -0.66
C PHE A 341 12.03 6.43 -0.09
N ALA A 342 13.01 5.73 -0.68
CA ALA A 342 13.47 4.41 -0.21
C ALA A 342 13.85 4.45 1.28
N ARG A 343 14.64 5.43 1.70
CA ARG A 343 15.03 5.62 3.10
C ARG A 343 13.83 5.83 4.04
N ARG A 344 12.86 6.64 3.61
CA ARG A 344 11.64 6.89 4.40
C ARG A 344 10.76 5.66 4.54
N MET A 345 10.77 4.79 3.54
CA MET A 345 10.02 3.55 3.53
C MET A 345 10.82 2.35 4.08
N GLY A 346 12.01 2.57 4.62
CA GLY A 346 12.86 1.50 5.16
C GLY A 346 13.31 0.50 4.09
N ILE A 347 13.48 0.96 2.84
CA ILE A 347 13.96 0.16 1.72
C ILE A 347 15.45 0.46 1.55
N GLN A 348 16.28 -0.57 1.56
CA GLN A 348 17.70 -0.47 1.23
C GLN A 348 17.85 -0.10 -0.25
N TRP A 349 18.99 0.45 -0.62
CA TRP A 349 19.19 0.86 -2.01
C TRP A 349 20.65 0.74 -2.42
N HIS A 350 20.86 0.46 -3.67
CA HIS A 350 22.17 0.48 -4.34
C HIS A 350 22.00 1.11 -5.72
N VAL A 351 22.98 1.87 -6.18
CA VAL A 351 22.93 2.57 -7.46
C VAL A 351 24.01 2.02 -8.37
N LEU A 352 23.64 1.66 -9.59
CA LEU A 352 24.56 1.39 -10.69
C LEU A 352 24.54 2.60 -11.62
N VAL A 353 25.70 3.17 -11.91
CA VAL A 353 25.87 4.29 -12.84
C VAL A 353 26.88 3.99 -13.93
N ASP A 354 26.70 4.62 -15.08
CA ASP A 354 27.61 4.58 -16.17
C ASP A 354 28.90 5.36 -15.87
N GLY A 355 29.95 5.15 -16.68
CA GLY A 355 31.23 5.86 -16.51
C GLY A 355 31.33 7.17 -17.29
N ASP A 356 30.24 7.64 -17.89
CA ASP A 356 30.16 8.91 -18.61
C ASP A 356 30.02 10.12 -17.68
N GLU A 357 29.89 11.31 -18.23
CA GLU A 357 29.75 12.55 -17.45
C GLU A 357 28.42 12.62 -16.68
N ALA A 358 27.35 12.00 -17.18
CA ALA A 358 26.07 11.92 -16.47
C ALA A 358 26.19 10.96 -15.27
N GLY A 359 26.77 9.79 -15.49
CA GLY A 359 27.04 8.81 -14.43
C GLY A 359 27.93 9.35 -13.31
N LYS A 360 28.98 10.13 -13.65
CA LYS A 360 29.79 10.84 -12.64
C LYS A 360 28.99 11.82 -11.78
N LYS A 361 28.05 12.56 -12.38
CA LYS A 361 27.14 13.45 -11.65
C LYS A 361 26.20 12.67 -10.73
N TYR A 362 25.67 11.54 -11.19
CA TYR A 362 24.86 10.65 -10.35
C TYR A 362 25.68 10.06 -9.21
N ALA A 363 26.91 9.60 -9.46
CA ALA A 363 27.81 9.13 -8.42
C ALA A 363 28.09 10.21 -7.36
N ALA A 364 28.35 11.46 -7.79
CA ALA A 364 28.51 12.59 -6.86
C ALA A 364 27.24 12.85 -6.03
N THR A 365 26.05 12.70 -6.65
CA THR A 365 24.76 12.80 -5.93
C THR A 365 24.62 11.72 -4.87
N VAL A 366 24.97 10.46 -5.20
CA VAL A 366 24.97 9.35 -4.24
C VAL A 366 25.88 9.66 -3.07
N ARG A 367 27.15 10.03 -3.32
CA ARG A 367 28.13 10.38 -2.27
C ARG A 367 27.63 11.49 -1.35
N GLY A 368 27.01 12.52 -1.92
CA GLY A 368 26.41 13.63 -1.14
C GLY A 368 25.18 13.25 -0.32
N LEU A 369 24.58 12.09 -0.59
CA LEU A 369 23.43 11.59 0.17
C LEU A 369 23.83 10.55 1.22
N LEU A 370 25.04 9.99 1.19
CA LEU A 370 25.49 9.02 2.17
C LEU A 370 25.58 9.64 3.56
N ASN A 371 25.17 8.88 4.56
CA ASN A 371 25.47 9.19 5.95
C ASN A 371 26.87 8.65 6.29
N ASN A 372 27.87 9.51 6.26
CA ASN A 372 29.30 9.17 6.40
C ASN A 372 29.63 8.32 7.64
N ASP A 373 28.80 8.39 8.69
CA ASP A 373 29.02 7.64 9.93
C ASP A 373 28.50 6.20 9.89
N ARG A 374 27.63 5.88 8.94
CA ARG A 374 26.89 4.61 8.90
C ARG A 374 26.83 3.89 7.56
N GLU A 375 27.05 4.61 6.46
CA GLU A 375 26.87 4.08 5.12
C GLU A 375 28.20 4.14 4.35
N LEU A 376 28.66 3.02 3.84
CA LEU A 376 29.88 2.94 3.04
C LEU A 376 29.53 3.08 1.54
N GLU A 377 30.30 3.85 0.80
CA GLU A 377 30.08 4.06 -0.65
C GLU A 377 29.96 2.73 -1.39
N ARG A 378 30.85 1.76 -1.10
CA ARG A 378 30.84 0.42 -1.73
C ARG A 378 29.53 -0.34 -1.55
N ASP A 379 28.74 -0.02 -0.54
CA ASP A 379 27.47 -0.67 -0.27
C ASP A 379 26.30 -0.06 -1.06
N HIS A 380 26.49 1.18 -1.54
CA HIS A 380 25.43 1.97 -2.16
C HIS A 380 25.73 2.41 -3.60
N LEU A 381 26.95 2.21 -4.11
CA LEU A 381 27.34 2.68 -5.43
C LEU A 381 28.25 1.68 -6.14
N THR A 382 27.90 1.37 -7.38
CA THR A 382 28.79 0.74 -8.38
C THR A 382 28.84 1.63 -9.60
N SER A 383 30.06 2.00 -10.03
CA SER A 383 30.29 2.74 -11.27
C SER A 383 30.90 1.83 -12.31
N LEU A 384 30.38 1.82 -13.53
CA LEU A 384 30.94 1.06 -14.62
C LEU A 384 32.30 1.66 -15.05
N PRO A 385 33.31 0.82 -15.31
CA PRO A 385 34.62 1.28 -15.82
C PRO A 385 34.59 1.48 -17.35
N ALA A 386 33.43 1.84 -17.89
CA ALA A 386 33.17 2.06 -19.31
C ALA A 386 32.15 3.16 -19.49
N LEU A 387 32.02 3.71 -20.70
CA LEU A 387 31.14 4.82 -21.00
C LEU A 387 29.69 4.55 -20.62
N ASP A 388 29.21 3.35 -20.96
CA ASP A 388 27.85 2.84 -20.72
C ASP A 388 27.88 1.31 -20.59
N MET A 389 26.71 0.71 -20.37
CA MET A 389 26.55 -0.75 -20.25
C MET A 389 26.97 -1.47 -21.53
N GLU A 390 26.68 -0.93 -22.71
CA GLU A 390 27.03 -1.53 -23.99
C GLU A 390 28.55 -1.61 -24.18
N HIS A 391 29.26 -0.54 -23.89
CA HIS A 391 30.75 -0.52 -23.95
C HIS A 391 31.37 -1.42 -22.89
N PHE A 392 30.72 -1.50 -21.71
CA PHE A 392 31.16 -2.41 -20.66
C PHE A 392 31.02 -3.88 -21.10
N MET A 393 29.85 -4.31 -21.53
CA MET A 393 29.58 -5.69 -21.93
C MET A 393 30.45 -6.09 -23.14
N TYR A 394 30.60 -5.18 -24.11
CA TYR A 394 31.52 -5.41 -25.24
C TYR A 394 32.95 -5.78 -24.77
N ARG A 395 33.49 -5.02 -23.81
CA ARG A 395 34.85 -5.27 -23.25
C ARG A 395 34.91 -6.52 -22.37
N GLN A 396 33.81 -6.99 -21.87
CA GLN A 396 33.73 -8.18 -21.01
C GLN A 396 33.50 -9.47 -21.79
N GLY A 397 33.76 -9.46 -23.12
CA GLY A 397 33.77 -10.64 -23.97
C GLY A 397 32.47 -10.94 -24.69
N PHE A 398 31.53 -9.93 -24.76
CA PHE A 398 30.32 -10.05 -25.58
C PHE A 398 30.44 -9.33 -26.93
N ASP A 399 31.65 -8.99 -27.36
CA ASP A 399 31.92 -8.29 -28.61
C ASP A 399 31.37 -9.03 -29.85
N ASP A 400 31.42 -10.35 -29.87
CA ASP A 400 30.83 -11.19 -30.92
C ASP A 400 29.31 -10.99 -31.08
N VAL A 401 28.58 -10.75 -29.99
CA VAL A 401 27.13 -10.42 -30.03
C VAL A 401 26.92 -9.14 -30.80
N TYR A 402 27.70 -8.09 -30.46
CA TYR A 402 27.63 -6.79 -31.13
C TYR A 402 28.00 -6.87 -32.61
N HIS A 403 29.04 -7.64 -32.96
CA HIS A 403 29.43 -7.90 -34.34
C HIS A 403 28.33 -8.63 -35.11
N ARG A 404 27.73 -9.68 -34.54
CA ARG A 404 26.63 -10.42 -35.13
C ARG A 404 25.40 -9.54 -35.38
N VAL A 405 24.97 -8.74 -34.38
CA VAL A 405 23.82 -7.85 -34.51
C VAL A 405 24.10 -6.72 -35.53
N ALA A 406 25.30 -6.17 -35.52
CA ALA A 406 25.73 -5.18 -36.49
C ALA A 406 25.90 -5.72 -37.90
N GLN A 407 25.87 -7.07 -38.08
CA GLN A 407 26.18 -7.79 -39.34
C GLN A 407 27.51 -7.31 -39.92
N ILE A 408 28.55 -7.34 -39.09
CA ILE A 408 29.91 -7.01 -39.48
C ILE A 408 30.66 -8.36 -39.62
N PRO A 409 31.26 -8.68 -40.80
CA PRO A 409 32.10 -9.85 -40.93
C PRO A 409 33.29 -9.80 -40.00
N ASP A 410 33.70 -10.95 -39.43
CA ASP A 410 34.78 -11.03 -38.43
C ASP A 410 36.14 -10.58 -38.98
N ASN A 411 36.32 -10.57 -40.30
CA ASN A 411 37.53 -10.13 -40.97
C ASN A 411 37.61 -8.63 -41.25
N VAL A 412 36.59 -7.85 -40.87
CA VAL A 412 36.55 -6.40 -41.07
C VAL A 412 36.96 -5.67 -39.79
N PRO A 413 38.16 -5.11 -39.69
CA PRO A 413 38.57 -4.37 -38.53
C PRO A 413 37.73 -3.12 -38.37
N MET A 414 37.00 -3.03 -37.26
CA MET A 414 36.14 -1.88 -36.94
C MET A 414 36.36 -1.47 -35.50
N ASN A 415 36.38 -0.15 -35.27
CA ASN A 415 36.47 0.39 -33.92
C ASN A 415 35.23 0.02 -33.09
N MET A 416 35.42 -0.40 -31.84
CA MET A 416 34.38 -0.78 -30.89
C MET A 416 33.19 0.19 -30.90
N ARG A 417 33.45 1.50 -30.84
CA ARG A 417 32.38 2.51 -30.82
C ARG A 417 31.52 2.46 -32.09
N ARG A 418 32.13 2.22 -33.26
CA ARG A 418 31.39 2.07 -34.53
C ARG A 418 30.57 0.79 -34.57
N VAL A 419 31.13 -0.31 -34.03
CA VAL A 419 30.41 -1.59 -33.93
C VAL A 419 29.17 -1.42 -33.07
N ILE A 420 29.30 -0.89 -31.87
CA ILE A 420 28.19 -0.67 -30.93
C ILE A 420 27.14 0.27 -31.56
N THR A 421 27.57 1.41 -32.13
CA THR A 421 26.65 2.33 -32.81
C THR A 421 25.88 1.65 -33.94
N LYS A 422 26.57 0.83 -34.76
CA LYS A 422 25.94 0.10 -35.88
C LYS A 422 24.97 -0.98 -35.38
N ALA A 423 25.31 -1.69 -34.30
CA ALA A 423 24.43 -2.66 -33.65
C ALA A 423 23.14 -1.99 -33.12
N ILE A 424 23.26 -0.87 -32.43
CA ILE A 424 22.12 -0.09 -31.92
C ILE A 424 21.24 0.43 -33.06
N HIS A 425 21.84 0.90 -34.19
CA HIS A 425 21.08 1.37 -35.34
C HIS A 425 20.34 0.27 -36.08
N ARG A 426 20.86 -0.97 -36.06
CA ARG A 426 20.23 -2.11 -36.74
C ARG A 426 19.17 -2.81 -35.91
N SER A 427 19.30 -2.79 -34.63
CA SER A 427 18.30 -3.29 -33.69
C SER A 427 17.76 -2.12 -32.85
N SER A 428 17.60 -2.22 -31.62
CA SER A 428 17.39 -1.13 -30.68
C SER A 428 18.25 -1.39 -29.45
N LYS A 429 18.41 -0.42 -28.54
CA LYS A 429 19.11 -0.69 -27.28
C LYS A 429 18.46 -1.83 -26.49
N PRO A 430 17.12 -1.89 -26.33
CA PRO A 430 16.46 -3.01 -25.64
C PRO A 430 16.69 -4.36 -26.33
N ASP A 431 16.58 -4.43 -27.66
CA ASP A 431 16.79 -5.68 -28.39
C ASP A 431 18.22 -6.17 -28.27
N LEU A 432 19.19 -5.26 -28.35
CA LEU A 432 20.61 -5.57 -28.16
C LEU A 432 20.87 -6.08 -26.73
N ALA A 433 20.24 -5.50 -25.74
CA ALA A 433 20.29 -5.96 -24.35
C ALA A 433 19.75 -7.39 -24.20
N ILE A 434 18.65 -7.71 -24.88
CA ILE A 434 18.07 -9.06 -24.90
C ILE A 434 19.06 -10.05 -25.56
N GLU A 435 19.68 -9.69 -26.67
CA GLU A 435 20.70 -10.54 -27.33
C GLU A 435 21.90 -10.83 -26.42
N VAL A 436 22.40 -9.79 -25.71
CA VAL A 436 23.49 -9.97 -24.73
C VAL A 436 23.05 -10.87 -23.57
N ALA A 437 21.84 -10.66 -23.06
CA ALA A 437 21.29 -11.47 -21.97
C ALA A 437 21.09 -12.94 -22.39
N MET A 438 20.59 -13.18 -23.60
CA MET A 438 20.45 -14.52 -24.17
C MET A 438 21.80 -15.21 -24.33
N GLU A 439 22.80 -14.48 -24.80
CA GLU A 439 24.15 -15.02 -24.97
C GLU A 439 24.81 -15.34 -23.63
N ALA A 440 24.60 -14.48 -22.61
CA ALA A 440 25.04 -14.78 -21.25
C ALA A 440 24.39 -16.07 -20.73
N GLY A 441 23.11 -16.30 -21.05
CA GLY A 441 22.41 -17.53 -20.74
C GLY A 441 23.05 -18.79 -21.37
N ARG A 442 23.56 -18.66 -22.59
CA ARG A 442 24.25 -19.76 -23.27
C ARG A 442 25.63 -20.04 -22.69
N ARG A 443 26.35 -18.99 -22.29
CA ARG A 443 27.74 -19.11 -21.77
C ARG A 443 27.78 -19.47 -20.28
N GLY A 444 26.67 -19.29 -19.57
CA GLY A 444 26.58 -19.59 -18.14
C GLY A 444 27.22 -18.55 -17.22
N VAL A 445 27.36 -18.92 -15.96
CA VAL A 445 27.79 -18.01 -14.89
C VAL A 445 29.18 -17.40 -15.08
N ASP A 446 30.07 -18.12 -15.72
CA ASP A 446 31.46 -17.64 -15.91
C ASP A 446 31.56 -16.45 -16.83
N ALA A 447 30.63 -16.30 -17.76
CA ALA A 447 30.55 -15.15 -18.65
C ALA A 447 30.06 -13.87 -17.97
N VAL A 448 29.43 -13.95 -16.79
CA VAL A 448 28.95 -12.77 -16.07
C VAL A 448 30.14 -11.98 -15.51
N PRO A 449 30.27 -10.68 -15.82
CA PRO A 449 31.38 -9.86 -15.36
C PRO A 449 31.52 -9.85 -13.83
N THR A 450 32.76 -9.97 -13.34
CA THR A 450 33.09 -10.05 -11.91
C THR A 450 32.57 -8.79 -11.13
N LEU A 451 32.57 -7.62 -11.75
CA LEU A 451 32.04 -6.40 -11.16
C LEU A 451 30.55 -6.55 -10.82
N LEU A 452 29.78 -7.08 -11.77
CA LEU A 452 28.33 -7.30 -11.57
C LEU A 452 28.06 -8.41 -10.55
N LYS A 453 28.83 -9.51 -10.56
CA LYS A 453 28.73 -10.56 -9.51
C LYS A 453 28.93 -9.99 -8.11
N LYS A 454 29.95 -9.11 -7.93
CA LYS A 454 30.18 -8.42 -6.64
C LYS A 454 29.04 -7.48 -6.27
N MET A 455 28.51 -6.77 -7.24
CA MET A 455 27.33 -5.90 -7.03
C MET A 455 26.10 -6.72 -6.63
N PHE A 456 25.82 -7.83 -7.31
CA PHE A 456 24.69 -8.72 -6.95
C PHE A 456 24.81 -9.23 -5.52
N SER A 457 25.97 -9.75 -5.13
CA SER A 457 26.23 -10.18 -3.76
C SER A 457 26.00 -9.06 -2.76
N ARG A 458 26.38 -7.82 -3.07
CA ARG A 458 26.16 -6.66 -2.20
C ARG A 458 24.70 -6.28 -2.07
N VAL A 459 23.98 -6.25 -3.18
CA VAL A 459 22.54 -5.91 -3.20
C VAL A 459 21.73 -6.96 -2.42
N LEU A 460 22.06 -8.24 -2.59
CA LEU A 460 21.44 -9.33 -1.84
C LEU A 460 21.74 -9.26 -0.34
N TRP A 461 22.98 -8.92 0.02
CA TRP A 461 23.34 -8.68 1.41
C TRP A 461 22.52 -7.53 2.04
N LEU A 462 22.34 -6.41 1.31
CA LEU A 462 21.48 -5.31 1.74
C LEU A 462 20.01 -5.75 1.91
N ALA A 463 19.51 -6.60 0.99
CA ALA A 463 18.13 -7.09 1.05
C ALA A 463 17.88 -8.05 2.22
N ARG A 464 18.88 -8.85 2.62
CA ARG A 464 18.79 -9.76 3.78
C ARG A 464 18.77 -9.04 5.11
N GLY A 465 19.27 -7.80 5.15
CA GLY A 465 19.40 -7.01 6.36
C GLY A 465 20.62 -7.40 7.17
N ARG A 466 20.86 -6.69 8.31
CA ARG A 466 21.95 -6.99 9.25
C ARG A 466 21.58 -8.09 10.26
N ALA A 467 20.56 -8.87 9.97
CA ALA A 467 20.07 -9.92 10.84
C ALA A 467 20.74 -11.25 10.44
N ASP A 468 22.03 -11.31 10.56
CA ASP A 468 22.83 -12.54 10.65
C ASP A 468 23.94 -12.35 11.69
#